data_7d25e8db7c86ac76273a7e2b94586585
#
_entry.id   7d25e8db7c86ac76273a7e2b94586585
#
_cell.length_a   1.000
_cell.length_b   1.000
_cell.length_c   1.000
_cell.angle_alpha   90.00
_cell.angle_beta   90.00
_cell.angle_gamma   90.00
#
_symmetry.space_group_name_H-M   'P 1'
#
loop_
_entity.id
_entity.type
_entity.pdbx_description
1 polymer ?
#
loop_
_entity_poly.entity_id
_entity_poly.type
_entity_poly.pdbx_seq_one_letter_code
_entity_poly.pdbx_strand_id
1 'polypeptide(L)'
;MRVADVMTEHPLTAQLDDTIGQADQIMDEAGIRQLPVVRDKELVGILTDRDIRSFLSGRLLGTPKEREKAMNTEVSAVMTSNPISLAPDDELRDAIELFIEEKVGGIPVVDDEEGLVGIVTYVDILRCFLERLQAD
;
A
#
# COMPACT_ATOMS: atom_id res chain seq x y z
N MET A 1 -6.92 17.60 13.09
CA MET A 1 -7.02 17.06 11.72
C MET A 1 -7.36 15.59 11.74
N ARG A 2 -8.19 15.18 10.83
CA ARG A 2 -8.59 13.79 10.64
C ARG A 2 -7.77 13.14 9.54
N VAL A 3 -7.73 11.83 9.54
CA VAL A 3 -7.09 11.06 8.47
C VAL A 3 -7.65 11.46 7.09
N ALA A 4 -8.97 11.67 7.00
CA ALA A 4 -9.62 12.09 5.75
C ALA A 4 -9.05 13.39 5.17
N ASP A 5 -8.49 14.25 6.03
CA ASP A 5 -7.96 15.55 5.59
C ASP A 5 -6.63 15.42 4.83
N VAL A 6 -5.91 14.32 5.02
CA VAL A 6 -4.58 14.13 4.43
C VAL A 6 -4.47 12.91 3.52
N MET A 7 -5.40 11.96 3.60
CA MET A 7 -5.33 10.74 2.80
C MET A 7 -5.40 11.02 1.30
N THR A 8 -4.81 10.14 0.51
CA THR A 8 -5.04 10.09 -0.93
C THR A 8 -6.29 9.28 -1.17
N GLU A 9 -7.32 9.89 -1.77
CA GLU A 9 -8.57 9.22 -2.10
C GLU A 9 -8.42 8.37 -3.36
N HIS A 10 -9.21 7.32 -3.45
CA HIS A 10 -9.24 6.43 -4.62
C HIS A 10 -7.84 5.96 -5.01
N PRO A 11 -7.12 5.32 -4.10
CA PRO A 11 -5.76 4.87 -4.40
C PRO A 11 -5.75 3.80 -5.48
N LEU A 12 -4.63 3.68 -6.19
CA LEU A 12 -4.41 2.54 -7.06
C LEU A 12 -4.39 1.28 -6.22
N THR A 13 -4.92 0.19 -6.76
CA THR A 13 -5.05 -1.08 -6.05
C THR A 13 -4.61 -2.24 -6.93
N ALA A 14 -4.36 -3.39 -6.29
CA ALA A 14 -4.26 -4.66 -6.98
C ALA A 14 -5.43 -5.53 -6.54
N GLN A 15 -5.91 -6.38 -7.43
CA GLN A 15 -6.81 -7.47 -7.06
C GLN A 15 -5.95 -8.62 -6.55
N LEU A 16 -6.49 -9.43 -5.66
CA LEU A 16 -5.71 -10.51 -5.05
C LEU A 16 -5.25 -11.57 -6.06
N ASP A 17 -5.92 -11.69 -7.20
CA ASP A 17 -5.54 -12.61 -8.28
C ASP A 17 -4.71 -11.95 -9.39
N ASP A 18 -4.37 -10.67 -9.25
CA ASP A 18 -3.39 -10.03 -10.13
C ASP A 18 -2.02 -10.68 -9.91
N THR A 19 -1.16 -10.61 -10.91
CA THR A 19 0.19 -11.18 -10.81
C THR A 19 1.17 -10.18 -10.20
N ILE A 20 2.27 -10.70 -9.66
CA ILE A 20 3.37 -9.89 -9.14
C ILE A 20 3.90 -8.96 -10.26
N GLY A 21 4.01 -9.46 -11.49
CA GLY A 21 4.45 -8.64 -12.61
C GLY A 21 3.54 -7.44 -12.87
N GLN A 22 2.21 -7.66 -12.81
CA GLN A 22 1.25 -6.58 -12.98
C GLN A 22 1.34 -5.55 -11.85
N ALA A 23 1.45 -6.02 -10.60
CA ALA A 23 1.57 -5.14 -9.44
C ALA A 23 2.87 -4.33 -9.47
N ASP A 24 3.97 -4.96 -9.84
CA ASP A 24 5.27 -4.30 -9.97
C ASP A 24 5.20 -3.19 -11.01
N GLN A 25 4.56 -3.45 -12.14
CA GLN A 25 4.39 -2.47 -13.21
C GLN A 25 3.58 -1.27 -12.73
N ILE A 26 2.48 -1.50 -12.00
CA ILE A 26 1.65 -0.41 -11.44
C ILE A 26 2.47 0.47 -10.51
N MET A 27 3.23 -0.14 -9.60
CA MET A 27 4.05 0.61 -8.66
C MET A 27 5.15 1.41 -9.36
N ASP A 28 5.79 0.81 -10.35
CA ASP A 28 6.88 1.46 -11.07
C ASP A 28 6.36 2.65 -11.88
N GLU A 29 5.30 2.47 -12.65
CA GLU A 29 4.73 3.53 -13.49
C GLU A 29 4.17 4.69 -12.66
N ALA A 30 3.56 4.40 -11.52
CA ALA A 30 2.96 5.41 -10.66
C ALA A 30 3.94 6.02 -9.65
N GLY A 31 5.13 5.45 -9.52
CA GLY A 31 6.12 5.92 -8.54
C GLY A 31 5.67 5.72 -7.11
N ILE A 32 4.91 4.66 -6.83
CA ILE A 32 4.40 4.35 -5.49
C ILE A 32 5.06 3.09 -4.96
N ARG A 33 5.05 2.93 -3.64
CA ARG A 33 5.73 1.82 -2.95
C ARG A 33 4.79 0.92 -2.18
N GLN A 34 3.53 1.29 -2.08
CA GLN A 34 2.51 0.50 -1.39
C GLN A 34 1.31 0.38 -2.31
N LEU A 35 0.70 -0.80 -2.32
CA LEU A 35 -0.46 -1.05 -3.15
C LEU A 35 -1.47 -1.83 -2.32
N PRO A 36 -2.59 -1.20 -1.93
CA PRO A 36 -3.65 -1.94 -1.27
C PRO A 36 -4.17 -3.04 -2.17
N VAL A 37 -4.46 -4.19 -1.59
CA VAL A 37 -4.98 -5.34 -2.32
C VAL A 37 -6.44 -5.52 -1.91
N VAL A 38 -7.33 -5.59 -2.89
CA VAL A 38 -8.76 -5.68 -2.66
C VAL A 38 -9.35 -6.90 -3.32
N ARG A 39 -10.46 -7.35 -2.75
CA ARG A 39 -11.41 -8.27 -3.40
C ARG A 39 -12.65 -7.43 -3.64
N ASP A 40 -12.95 -7.16 -4.90
CA ASP A 40 -13.94 -6.15 -5.26
C ASP A 40 -13.53 -4.81 -4.65
N LYS A 41 -14.23 -4.31 -3.64
CA LYS A 41 -13.91 -3.05 -2.96
C LYS A 41 -13.38 -3.25 -1.54
N GLU A 42 -13.39 -4.50 -1.08
CA GLU A 42 -12.97 -4.82 0.29
C GLU A 42 -11.46 -4.96 0.39
N LEU A 43 -10.87 -4.29 1.36
CA LEU A 43 -9.44 -4.40 1.63
C LEU A 43 -9.14 -5.80 2.19
N VAL A 44 -8.24 -6.54 1.53
CA VAL A 44 -7.82 -7.87 1.99
C VAL A 44 -6.33 -7.98 2.26
N GLY A 45 -5.54 -7.03 1.79
CA GLY A 45 -4.10 -7.07 2.02
C GLY A 45 -3.41 -5.79 1.62
N ILE A 46 -2.09 -5.78 1.79
CA ILE A 46 -1.24 -4.73 1.28
C ILE A 46 0.02 -5.36 0.70
N LEU A 47 0.49 -4.83 -0.42
CA LEU A 47 1.69 -5.27 -1.09
C LEU A 47 2.65 -4.09 -1.18
N THR A 48 3.90 -4.28 -0.77
CA THR A 48 4.92 -3.24 -0.84
C THR A 48 5.97 -3.62 -1.87
N ASP A 49 6.75 -2.62 -2.29
CA ASP A 49 7.89 -2.86 -3.19
C ASP A 49 8.93 -3.77 -2.51
N ARG A 50 9.06 -3.67 -1.17
CA ARG A 50 9.94 -4.56 -0.41
C ARG A 50 9.46 -6.01 -0.49
N ASP A 51 8.14 -6.23 -0.37
CA ASP A 51 7.56 -7.58 -0.48
C ASP A 51 7.90 -8.20 -1.83
N ILE A 52 7.77 -7.41 -2.89
CA ILE A 52 8.08 -7.87 -4.26
C ILE A 52 9.56 -8.20 -4.37
N ARG A 53 10.44 -7.29 -3.93
CA ARG A 53 11.89 -7.52 -4.03
C ARG A 53 12.32 -8.73 -3.22
N SER A 54 11.78 -8.90 -2.01
CA SER A 54 12.09 -10.07 -1.18
C SER A 54 11.64 -11.36 -1.85
N PHE A 55 10.43 -11.36 -2.43
CA PHE A 55 9.91 -12.52 -3.14
C PHE A 55 10.75 -12.85 -4.36
N LEU A 56 11.15 -11.85 -5.14
CA LEU A 56 11.91 -12.05 -6.38
C LEU A 56 13.39 -12.32 -6.12
N SER A 57 13.91 -12.09 -4.91
CA SER A 57 15.32 -12.30 -4.58
C SER A 57 15.73 -13.73 -4.87
N GLY A 58 16.69 -13.89 -5.77
CA GLY A 58 17.19 -15.18 -6.24
C GLY A 58 16.33 -15.83 -7.33
N ARG A 59 15.05 -15.51 -7.42
CA ARG A 59 14.16 -16.13 -8.41
C ARG A 59 14.41 -15.63 -9.83
N LEU A 60 14.79 -14.36 -9.97
CA LEU A 60 15.11 -13.78 -11.29
C LEU A 60 16.45 -14.24 -11.83
N LEU A 61 17.28 -14.92 -11.02
CA LEU A 61 18.56 -15.48 -11.42
C LEU A 61 18.43 -16.88 -12.00
N GLY A 62 17.23 -17.45 -11.98
CA GLY A 62 16.95 -18.78 -12.50
C GLY A 62 16.79 -18.80 -14.01
N THR A 63 16.26 -19.91 -14.52
CA THR A 63 15.95 -20.05 -15.94
C THR A 63 14.86 -19.07 -16.35
N PRO A 64 14.73 -18.77 -17.68
CA PRO A 64 13.62 -17.92 -18.14
C PRO A 64 12.26 -18.41 -17.69
N LYS A 65 12.06 -19.73 -17.64
CA LYS A 65 10.80 -20.33 -17.20
C LYS A 65 10.55 -20.08 -15.71
N GLU A 66 11.59 -20.17 -14.90
CA GLU A 66 11.50 -19.91 -13.46
C GLU A 66 11.19 -18.43 -13.20
N ARG A 67 11.81 -17.52 -13.96
CA ARG A 67 11.53 -16.08 -13.87
C ARG A 67 10.10 -15.77 -14.26
N GLU A 68 9.62 -16.37 -15.34
CA GLU A 68 8.24 -16.19 -15.78
C GLU A 68 7.26 -16.68 -14.73
N LYS A 69 7.53 -17.84 -14.12
CA LYS A 69 6.69 -18.38 -13.05
C LYS A 69 6.63 -17.44 -11.85
N ALA A 70 7.77 -16.85 -11.48
CA ALA A 70 7.81 -15.90 -10.37
C ALA A 70 6.95 -14.67 -10.65
N MET A 71 7.09 -14.09 -11.85
CA MET A 71 6.33 -12.90 -12.23
C MET A 71 4.84 -13.18 -12.38
N ASN A 72 4.45 -14.42 -12.67
CA ASN A 72 3.05 -14.84 -12.81
C ASN A 72 2.44 -15.34 -11.50
N THR A 73 3.18 -15.29 -10.40
CA THR A 73 2.65 -15.61 -9.08
C THR A 73 1.59 -14.60 -8.69
N GLU A 74 0.50 -15.05 -8.09
CA GLU A 74 -0.58 -14.16 -7.67
C GLU A 74 -0.16 -13.28 -6.49
N VAL A 75 -0.64 -12.06 -6.48
CA VAL A 75 -0.43 -11.08 -5.41
C VAL A 75 -0.80 -11.67 -4.05
N SER A 76 -1.89 -12.43 -3.98
CA SER A 76 -2.37 -13.04 -2.73
C SER A 76 -1.34 -13.94 -2.04
N ALA A 77 -0.41 -14.50 -2.81
CA ALA A 77 0.64 -15.37 -2.26
C ALA A 77 1.79 -14.60 -1.62
N VAL A 78 1.90 -13.30 -1.88
CA VAL A 78 3.04 -12.48 -1.46
C VAL A 78 2.63 -11.34 -0.52
N MET A 79 1.41 -10.85 -0.64
CA MET A 79 0.91 -9.71 0.16
C MET A 79 0.89 -10.01 1.67
N THR A 80 0.87 -8.96 2.47
CA THR A 80 0.52 -9.07 3.89
C THR A 80 -0.99 -9.08 3.99
N SER A 81 -1.57 -10.14 4.54
CA SER A 81 -3.02 -10.26 4.74
C SER A 81 -3.46 -9.53 5.99
N ASN A 82 -4.70 -9.05 6.00
CA ASN A 82 -5.28 -8.34 7.13
C ASN A 82 -4.37 -7.21 7.63
N PRO A 83 -4.04 -6.25 6.75
CA PRO A 83 -3.14 -5.17 7.13
C PRO A 83 -3.77 -4.27 8.17
N ILE A 84 -2.94 -3.56 8.92
CA ILE A 84 -3.45 -2.47 9.76
C ILE A 84 -4.16 -1.47 8.86
N SER A 85 -5.20 -0.85 9.37
CA SER A 85 -5.96 0.13 8.61
C SER A 85 -6.41 1.27 9.52
N LEU A 86 -6.84 2.36 8.90
CA LEU A 86 -7.35 3.55 9.58
C LEU A 86 -8.78 3.78 9.11
N ALA A 87 -9.55 4.49 9.92
CA ALA A 87 -10.84 5.03 9.51
C ALA A 87 -10.66 6.50 9.10
N PRO A 88 -11.51 7.01 8.18
CA PRO A 88 -11.41 8.43 7.78
C PRO A 88 -11.52 9.40 8.95
N ASP A 89 -12.30 9.04 9.97
CA ASP A 89 -12.54 9.89 11.15
C ASP A 89 -11.46 9.80 12.21
N ASP A 90 -10.49 8.90 12.05
CA ASP A 90 -9.41 8.79 13.02
C ASP A 90 -8.62 10.09 13.08
N GLU A 91 -8.09 10.40 14.25
CA GLU A 91 -7.24 11.56 14.44
C GLU A 91 -5.89 11.35 13.75
N LEU A 92 -5.40 12.38 13.08
CA LEU A 92 -4.10 12.30 12.40
C LEU A 92 -2.98 11.97 13.39
N ARG A 93 -3.07 12.46 14.62
CA ARG A 93 -2.08 12.12 15.67
C ARG A 93 -1.97 10.61 15.85
N ASP A 94 -3.12 9.92 15.94
CA ASP A 94 -3.13 8.48 16.16
C ASP A 94 -2.53 7.74 14.96
N ALA A 95 -2.78 8.23 13.76
CA ALA A 95 -2.17 7.67 12.56
C ALA A 95 -0.65 7.82 12.58
N ILE A 96 -0.16 8.99 12.97
CA ILE A 96 1.27 9.26 13.05
C ILE A 96 1.93 8.34 14.07
N GLU A 97 1.32 8.17 15.23
CA GLU A 97 1.83 7.24 16.26
C GLU A 97 1.92 5.83 15.72
N LEU A 98 0.92 5.41 14.94
CA LEU A 98 0.89 4.08 14.33
C LEU A 98 2.02 3.91 13.31
N PHE A 99 2.30 4.93 12.50
CA PHE A 99 3.44 4.90 11.57
C PHE A 99 4.76 4.70 12.30
N ILE A 100 4.93 5.39 13.43
CA ILE A 100 6.16 5.30 14.22
C ILE A 100 6.31 3.92 14.86
N GLU A 101 5.22 3.40 15.43
CA GLU A 101 5.23 2.11 16.12
C GLU A 101 5.41 0.94 15.15
N GLU A 102 4.67 0.95 14.05
CA GLU A 102 4.67 -0.18 13.10
C GLU A 102 5.75 -0.06 12.04
N LYS A 103 6.36 1.12 11.88
CA LYS A 103 7.43 1.36 10.91
C LYS A 103 7.04 1.01 9.49
N VAL A 104 5.80 1.34 9.12
CA VAL A 104 5.28 1.10 7.77
C VAL A 104 5.33 2.38 6.94
N GLY A 105 5.29 2.24 5.62
CA GLY A 105 5.34 3.37 4.70
C GLY A 105 3.98 3.90 4.27
N GLY A 106 2.93 3.12 4.47
CA GLY A 106 1.57 3.51 4.10
C GLY A 106 0.56 2.65 4.85
N ILE A 107 -0.59 3.25 5.16
CA ILE A 107 -1.67 2.57 5.87
C ILE A 107 -2.97 2.82 5.10
N PRO A 108 -3.67 1.75 4.67
CA PRO A 108 -4.95 1.89 3.99
C PRO A 108 -6.02 2.48 4.91
N VAL A 109 -6.96 3.20 4.32
CA VAL A 109 -8.09 3.81 5.02
C VAL A 109 -9.36 3.12 4.53
N VAL A 110 -10.15 2.62 5.47
CA VAL A 110 -11.37 1.86 5.16
C VAL A 110 -12.59 2.50 5.82
N ASP A 111 -13.75 2.32 5.20
CA ASP A 111 -15.02 2.77 5.77
C ASP A 111 -15.58 1.73 6.74
N ASP A 112 -16.79 1.97 7.25
CA ASP A 112 -17.45 1.10 8.23
C ASP A 112 -17.72 -0.32 7.69
N GLU A 113 -17.77 -0.47 6.38
CA GLU A 113 -18.01 -1.75 5.72
C GLU A 113 -16.72 -2.41 5.23
N GLU A 114 -15.57 -1.92 5.70
CA GLU A 114 -14.24 -2.37 5.31
C GLU A 114 -13.90 -2.14 3.84
N GLY A 115 -14.67 -1.27 3.19
CA GLY A 115 -14.37 -0.83 1.83
C GLY A 115 -13.21 0.16 1.81
N LEU A 116 -12.30 -0.02 0.88
CA LEU A 116 -11.14 0.86 0.75
C LEU A 116 -11.58 2.24 0.23
N VAL A 117 -11.26 3.30 0.98
CA VAL A 117 -11.60 4.67 0.59
C VAL A 117 -10.37 5.55 0.38
N GLY A 118 -9.22 5.15 0.88
CA GLY A 118 -8.01 5.96 0.72
C GLY A 118 -6.76 5.23 1.21
N ILE A 119 -5.66 5.94 1.15
CA ILE A 119 -4.39 5.51 1.73
C ILE A 119 -3.68 6.74 2.30
N VAL A 120 -3.03 6.57 3.44
CA VAL A 120 -2.14 7.58 4.01
C VAL A 120 -0.74 7.03 3.94
N THR A 121 0.18 7.82 3.34
CA THR A 121 1.60 7.48 3.33
C THR A 121 2.36 8.51 4.16
N TYR A 122 3.60 8.18 4.55
CA TYR A 122 4.42 9.14 5.27
C TYR A 122 4.69 10.39 4.41
N VAL A 123 4.67 10.27 3.08
CA VAL A 123 4.81 11.42 2.18
C VAL A 123 3.61 12.35 2.31
N ASP A 124 2.39 11.81 2.43
CA ASP A 124 1.19 12.61 2.64
C ASP A 124 1.31 13.43 3.93
N ILE A 125 1.80 12.79 4.99
CA ILE A 125 2.00 13.43 6.29
C ILE A 125 3.06 14.52 6.20
N LEU A 126 4.21 14.22 5.59
CA LEU A 126 5.28 15.18 5.43
C LEU A 126 4.85 16.38 4.60
N ARG A 127 4.10 16.14 3.53
CA ARG A 127 3.56 17.23 2.69
C ARG A 127 2.64 18.13 3.49
N CYS A 128 1.77 17.55 4.31
CA CYS A 128 0.87 18.29 5.18
C CYS A 128 1.64 19.21 6.12
N PHE A 129 2.67 18.70 6.78
CA PHE A 129 3.47 19.49 7.69
C PHE A 129 4.32 20.53 6.97
N LEU A 130 4.83 20.20 5.79
CA LEU A 130 5.58 21.18 4.99
C LEU A 130 4.70 22.38 4.65
N GLU A 131 3.46 22.15 4.24
CA GLU A 131 2.51 23.22 3.95
C GLU A 131 2.26 24.10 5.16
N ARG A 132 2.14 23.50 6.34
CA ARG A 132 1.96 24.25 7.59
C ARG A 132 3.18 25.08 7.94
N LEU A 133 4.38 24.54 7.76
CA LEU A 133 5.61 25.29 8.02
C LEU A 133 5.78 26.46 7.05
N GLN A 134 5.33 26.30 5.82
CA GLN A 134 5.39 27.38 4.82
C GLN A 134 4.35 28.46 5.10
N ALA A 135 3.24 28.13 5.73
CA ALA A 135 2.20 29.10 6.07
C ALA A 135 2.60 29.99 7.25
N ASP A 136 3.54 29.57 8.06
CA ASP A 136 4.06 30.34 9.19
C ASP A 136 5.17 31.28 8.71
#